data_2f685fe341e2080f5989c44371eca3dd
#
_entry.id   2f685fe341e2080f5989c44371eca3dd
#
_cell.length_a   1.000
_cell.length_b   1.000
_cell.length_c   1.000
_cell.angle_alpha   90.00
_cell.angle_beta   90.00
_cell.angle_gamma   90.00
#
_symmetry.space_group_name_H-M   'P 1'
#
loop_
_entity.id
_entity.type
_entity.pdbx_description
1 polymer ?
#
loop_
_entity_poly.entity_id
_entity_poly.type
_entity_poly.pdbx_seq_one_letter_code
_entity_poly.pdbx_strand_id
1 'polypeptide(L)'
;MTDMPRRGRWPAAPMIYEIYPRSFYDTTGSGEGDLNGITEKLPYVRDLSADAIWIAPFFLSPMHDGGYDVQDHCAVNPRFGTIGDFDRLVARAHELGLLVMIDQVLNHTSHRHPWFAKSVEREGGYDDWYIWHDPKPDGTVPNNWLSQFGPAAWTWNHRREQYYFHQFLDCQPNLNLRSEAVQEALRGQLRFWRERGVDGFRFDAITSYLWDQKFRDNPPADAKTREHVSGPNFNPYTMQDHEHDMLPGDGTEYACKVRAWAGDDAWLLGEITSGNKSIDLVNGLCEPGGLDAAYTVDLPERGVSIDTFQRIHAKLERPRTFGWWLSSHDQKRQVTAHGDGSRRDARFLAHLLATKPGPWMVYQGEELALPQPYLDRDENTDPFDQMYWPDVPGRQGPRVPMPWAEGYVGFGFTAREPWLPMRWDGGYSVASEEVDATGILHFYRRLTAWRRESRIAEGEITGVSGTGDVLRVETAGPGGRHVALHNLGYEQAALPKGLGEALIATEALDGVLPPRSGGVWVVE
;
A
#
# COMPACT_ATOMS: atom_id res chain seq x y z
N MET A 1 -13.25 -24.05 10.67
CA MET A 1 -13.10 -22.57 10.76
C MET A 1 -12.13 -22.28 11.88
N THR A 2 -10.88 -22.03 11.57
CA THR A 2 -9.92 -21.52 12.56
C THR A 2 -10.20 -20.02 12.69
N ASP A 3 -10.83 -19.62 13.79
CA ASP A 3 -10.99 -18.21 14.12
C ASP A 3 -9.60 -17.56 14.12
N MET A 4 -9.40 -16.59 13.22
CA MET A 4 -8.22 -15.73 13.29
C MET A 4 -8.24 -15.04 14.66
N PRO A 5 -7.17 -15.10 15.46
CA PRO A 5 -7.17 -14.46 16.77
C PRO A 5 -7.33 -12.94 16.58
N ARG A 6 -8.21 -12.32 17.39
CA ARG A 6 -8.27 -10.86 17.47
C ARG A 6 -6.94 -10.34 18.00
N ARG A 7 -6.35 -9.39 17.29
CA ARG A 7 -5.10 -8.75 17.67
C ARG A 7 -5.39 -7.53 18.55
N GLY A 8 -5.40 -7.73 19.86
CA GLY A 8 -5.67 -6.63 20.78
C GLY A 8 -7.00 -5.92 20.50
N ARG A 9 -6.96 -4.63 20.16
CA ARG A 9 -8.13 -3.80 19.83
C ARG A 9 -8.56 -3.87 18.36
N TRP A 10 -7.81 -4.56 17.49
CA TRP A 10 -8.05 -4.59 16.06
C TRP A 10 -9.31 -5.38 15.70
N PRO A 11 -10.16 -4.87 14.79
CA PRO A 11 -11.18 -5.70 14.16
C PRO A 11 -10.53 -6.76 13.27
N ALA A 12 -11.25 -7.83 12.99
CA ALA A 12 -10.73 -8.95 12.19
C ALA A 12 -10.39 -8.56 10.73
N ALA A 13 -11.10 -7.55 10.22
CA ALA A 13 -10.91 -7.05 8.85
C ALA A 13 -11.09 -5.52 8.84
N PRO A 14 -10.06 -4.77 9.24
CA PRO A 14 -10.14 -3.32 9.39
C PRO A 14 -10.30 -2.59 8.05
N MET A 15 -10.96 -1.44 8.11
CA MET A 15 -10.82 -0.39 7.11
C MET A 15 -9.66 0.51 7.55
N ILE A 16 -8.63 0.58 6.72
CA ILE A 16 -7.39 1.30 6.99
C ILE A 16 -7.29 2.50 6.05
N TYR A 17 -7.14 3.71 6.61
CA TYR A 17 -6.97 4.93 5.84
C TYR A 17 -5.47 5.26 5.72
N GLU A 18 -4.94 5.19 4.52
CA GLU A 18 -3.53 5.48 4.23
C GLU A 18 -3.29 6.97 4.09
N ILE A 19 -2.33 7.49 4.85
CA ILE A 19 -1.91 8.89 4.88
C ILE A 19 -0.45 9.00 4.40
N TYR A 20 -0.23 9.78 3.35
CA TYR A 20 1.09 10.24 2.94
C TYR A 20 1.40 11.58 3.63
N PRO A 21 2.24 11.60 4.69
CA PRO A 21 2.39 12.76 5.58
C PRO A 21 2.67 14.07 4.86
N ARG A 22 3.56 14.03 3.87
CA ARG A 22 4.00 15.19 3.10
C ARG A 22 2.87 15.92 2.36
N SER A 23 1.75 15.22 2.10
CA SER A 23 0.66 15.68 1.24
C SER A 23 -0.70 15.70 1.92
N PHE A 24 -0.78 15.52 3.24
CA PHE A 24 -2.06 15.46 3.93
C PHE A 24 -2.54 16.85 4.40
N TYR A 25 -1.79 17.53 5.28
CA TYR A 25 -2.09 18.89 5.72
C TYR A 25 -0.86 19.57 6.32
N ASP A 26 -0.59 20.83 5.97
CA ASP A 26 0.54 21.63 6.41
C ASP A 26 0.12 22.64 7.47
N THR A 27 0.62 22.49 8.69
CA THR A 27 0.37 23.43 9.80
C THR A 27 1.46 24.49 9.96
N THR A 28 2.61 24.30 9.33
CA THR A 28 3.79 25.15 9.46
C THR A 28 3.90 26.24 8.40
N GLY A 29 3.16 26.08 7.30
CA GLY A 29 3.29 26.93 6.11
C GLY A 29 4.60 26.68 5.35
N SER A 30 5.13 25.47 5.43
CA SER A 30 6.34 25.05 4.69
C SER A 30 6.05 24.71 3.23
N GLY A 31 4.79 24.43 2.89
CA GLY A 31 4.37 23.82 1.63
C GLY A 31 4.35 22.29 1.66
N GLU A 32 4.78 21.70 2.75
CA GLU A 32 4.77 20.25 3.00
C GLU A 32 3.91 19.93 4.23
N GLY A 33 3.15 18.83 4.17
CA GLY A 33 2.35 18.34 5.28
C GLY A 33 3.22 17.85 6.45
N ASP A 34 2.62 17.78 7.63
CA ASP A 34 3.33 17.44 8.88
C ASP A 34 2.47 16.60 9.85
N LEU A 35 3.08 16.06 10.90
CA LEU A 35 2.41 15.22 11.91
C LEU A 35 1.34 15.97 12.71
N ASN A 36 1.53 17.27 12.95
CA ASN A 36 0.51 18.09 13.59
C ASN A 36 -0.69 18.28 12.65
N GLY A 37 -0.44 18.40 11.34
CA GLY A 37 -1.46 18.44 10.31
C GLY A 37 -2.29 17.16 10.27
N ILE A 38 -1.65 16.00 10.35
CA ILE A 38 -2.38 14.73 10.50
C ILE A 38 -3.23 14.78 11.78
N THR A 39 -2.65 15.17 12.91
CA THR A 39 -3.33 15.25 14.21
C THR A 39 -4.58 16.13 14.14
N GLU A 40 -4.49 17.30 13.49
CA GLU A 40 -5.62 18.22 13.31
C GLU A 40 -6.75 17.61 12.48
N LYS A 41 -6.42 16.80 11.46
CA LYS A 41 -7.38 16.20 10.54
C LYS A 41 -7.86 14.79 10.94
N LEU A 42 -7.40 14.22 12.06
CA LEU A 42 -7.90 12.93 12.55
C LEU A 42 -9.43 12.86 12.75
N PRO A 43 -10.14 13.93 13.19
CA PRO A 43 -11.61 13.90 13.24
C PRO A 43 -12.26 13.61 11.89
N TYR A 44 -11.71 14.14 10.79
CA TYR A 44 -12.19 13.83 9.44
C TYR A 44 -12.05 12.32 9.11
N VAL A 45 -10.89 11.73 9.42
CA VAL A 45 -10.65 10.29 9.19
C VAL A 45 -11.58 9.42 10.06
N ARG A 46 -11.79 9.81 11.32
CA ARG A 46 -12.77 9.13 12.19
C ARG A 46 -14.19 9.19 11.59
N ASP A 47 -14.59 10.32 11.02
CA ASP A 47 -15.94 10.51 10.45
C ASP A 47 -16.14 9.70 9.16
N LEU A 48 -15.07 9.21 8.52
CA LEU A 48 -15.11 8.15 7.52
C LEU A 48 -15.36 6.77 8.10
N SER A 49 -15.45 6.64 9.44
CA SER A 49 -15.55 5.36 10.15
C SER A 49 -14.36 4.42 9.90
N ALA A 50 -13.18 4.96 9.63
CA ALA A 50 -11.95 4.17 9.58
C ALA A 50 -11.68 3.50 10.93
N ASP A 51 -11.08 2.31 10.91
CA ASP A 51 -10.64 1.60 12.11
C ASP A 51 -9.22 1.99 12.49
N ALA A 52 -8.40 2.29 11.49
CA ALA A 52 -7.00 2.66 11.66
C ALA A 52 -6.54 3.68 10.62
N ILE A 53 -5.49 4.41 10.97
CA ILE A 53 -4.66 5.13 10.01
C ILE A 53 -3.39 4.32 9.73
N TRP A 54 -2.94 4.32 8.47
CA TRP A 54 -1.61 3.89 8.08
C TRP A 54 -0.83 5.12 7.63
N ILE A 55 0.26 5.43 8.34
CA ILE A 55 1.12 6.57 8.05
C ILE A 55 2.32 6.07 7.24
N ALA A 56 2.46 6.52 5.98
CA ALA A 56 3.64 6.28 5.14
C ALA A 56 4.90 6.87 5.79
N PRO A 57 6.13 6.52 5.35
CA PRO A 57 7.35 6.82 6.10
C PRO A 57 7.52 8.31 6.44
N PHE A 58 7.69 8.57 7.72
CA PHE A 58 7.97 9.90 8.29
C PHE A 58 9.31 9.94 9.04
N PHE A 59 10.08 8.86 8.95
CA PHE A 59 11.38 8.71 9.59
C PHE A 59 12.41 9.68 9.02
N LEU A 60 13.50 9.90 9.77
CA LEU A 60 14.63 10.68 9.27
C LEU A 60 15.15 10.06 7.96
N SER A 61 15.04 10.80 6.88
CA SER A 61 15.39 10.39 5.52
C SER A 61 15.90 11.57 4.72
N PRO A 62 16.85 11.37 3.80
CA PRO A 62 17.21 12.35 2.78
C PRO A 62 16.09 12.63 1.77
N MET A 63 15.05 11.80 1.73
CA MET A 63 13.88 11.93 0.83
C MET A 63 14.19 11.69 -0.66
N HIS A 64 15.18 10.88 -0.97
CA HIS A 64 15.47 10.50 -2.36
C HIS A 64 14.37 9.60 -2.95
N ASP A 65 13.77 8.75 -2.13
CA ASP A 65 12.64 7.89 -2.49
C ASP A 65 11.44 8.16 -1.58
N GLY A 66 11.00 9.41 -1.52
CA GLY A 66 9.76 9.78 -0.82
C GLY A 66 9.69 9.44 0.68
N GLY A 67 10.82 9.11 1.32
CA GLY A 67 10.92 8.72 2.73
C GLY A 67 11.36 7.27 2.95
N TYR A 68 11.34 6.44 1.90
CA TYR A 68 11.73 5.02 2.00
C TYR A 68 13.26 4.81 2.10
N ASP A 69 14.09 5.79 1.74
CA ASP A 69 15.53 5.81 2.00
C ASP A 69 15.81 6.25 3.45
N VAL A 70 15.52 5.39 4.43
CA VAL A 70 15.54 5.71 5.86
C VAL A 70 16.98 5.83 6.38
N GLN A 71 17.29 6.99 6.99
CA GLN A 71 18.58 7.26 7.64
C GLN A 71 18.59 6.92 9.14
N ASP A 72 17.45 7.01 9.81
CA ASP A 72 17.25 6.59 11.20
C ASP A 72 15.78 6.22 11.40
N HIS A 73 15.53 4.95 11.71
CA HIS A 73 14.18 4.39 11.88
C HIS A 73 13.52 4.78 13.21
N CYS A 74 14.26 5.33 14.16
CA CYS A 74 13.76 5.75 15.47
C CYS A 74 13.66 7.28 15.61
N ALA A 75 13.94 8.04 14.56
CA ALA A 75 13.86 9.49 14.53
C ALA A 75 12.80 9.97 13.55
N VAL A 76 12.05 11.00 13.92
CA VAL A 76 11.13 11.70 13.01
C VAL A 76 11.93 12.65 12.12
N ASN A 77 11.61 12.71 10.83
CA ASN A 77 12.19 13.69 9.93
C ASN A 77 11.77 15.11 10.36
N PRO A 78 12.72 16.04 10.55
CA PRO A 78 12.40 17.42 10.97
C PRO A 78 11.41 18.17 10.06
N ARG A 79 11.25 17.73 8.81
CA ARG A 79 10.22 18.25 7.88
C ARG A 79 8.80 17.98 8.39
N PHE A 80 8.59 16.85 9.05
CA PHE A 80 7.29 16.39 9.52
C PHE A 80 7.03 16.70 10.98
N GLY A 81 8.05 17.15 11.73
CA GLY A 81 7.93 17.48 13.14
C GLY A 81 8.95 16.77 14.03
N THR A 82 8.53 16.46 15.23
CA THR A 82 9.36 15.86 16.29
C THR A 82 8.74 14.57 16.80
N ILE A 83 9.49 13.79 17.58
CA ILE A 83 8.97 12.61 18.26
C ILE A 83 7.80 12.95 19.21
N GLY A 84 7.83 14.13 19.84
CA GLY A 84 6.73 14.61 20.66
C GLY A 84 5.46 14.95 19.87
N ASP A 85 5.59 15.36 18.60
CA ASP A 85 4.44 15.53 17.69
C ASP A 85 3.83 14.17 17.35
N PHE A 86 4.65 13.16 17.12
CA PHE A 86 4.19 11.80 16.91
C PHE A 86 3.47 11.23 18.14
N ASP A 87 4.03 11.41 19.33
CA ASP A 87 3.38 10.95 20.57
C ASP A 87 2.00 11.60 20.76
N ARG A 88 1.84 12.90 20.43
CA ARG A 88 0.53 13.59 20.45
C ARG A 88 -0.43 13.07 19.39
N LEU A 89 0.07 12.77 18.21
CA LEU A 89 -0.73 12.17 17.14
C LEU A 89 -1.32 10.83 17.58
N VAL A 90 -0.48 9.93 18.13
CA VAL A 90 -0.93 8.61 18.63
C VAL A 90 -1.96 8.77 19.73
N ALA A 91 -1.70 9.62 20.72
CA ALA A 91 -2.65 9.89 21.80
C ALA A 91 -4.00 10.38 21.25
N ARG A 92 -3.98 11.33 20.31
CA ARG A 92 -5.19 11.88 19.69
C ARG A 92 -5.93 10.85 18.85
N ALA A 93 -5.24 10.01 18.09
CA ALA A 93 -5.85 8.91 17.34
C ALA A 93 -6.60 7.96 18.29
N HIS A 94 -5.96 7.55 19.38
CA HIS A 94 -6.57 6.68 20.39
C HIS A 94 -7.78 7.31 21.09
N GLU A 95 -7.75 8.61 21.40
CA GLU A 95 -8.92 9.34 21.95
C GLU A 95 -10.11 9.30 20.98
N LEU A 96 -9.86 9.31 19.68
CA LEU A 96 -10.88 9.23 18.63
C LEU A 96 -11.29 7.79 18.29
N GLY A 97 -10.67 6.79 18.91
CA GLY A 97 -10.92 5.37 18.66
C GLY A 97 -10.24 4.83 17.41
N LEU A 98 -9.31 5.60 16.81
CA LEU A 98 -8.49 5.17 15.68
C LEU A 98 -7.25 4.43 16.16
N LEU A 99 -6.89 3.34 15.49
CA LEU A 99 -5.63 2.63 15.68
C LEU A 99 -4.55 3.25 14.77
N VAL A 100 -3.29 3.12 15.19
CA VAL A 100 -2.15 3.68 14.46
C VAL A 100 -1.26 2.58 13.92
N MET A 101 -1.17 2.50 12.60
CA MET A 101 -0.22 1.68 11.85
C MET A 101 0.84 2.57 11.23
N ILE A 102 2.10 2.16 11.27
CA ILE A 102 3.19 2.85 10.59
C ILE A 102 3.92 1.92 9.64
N ASP A 103 4.55 2.51 8.63
CA ASP A 103 5.40 1.78 7.69
C ASP A 103 6.67 1.26 8.38
N GLN A 104 7.18 0.12 7.92
CA GLN A 104 8.47 -0.43 8.35
C GLN A 104 9.28 -0.87 7.16
N VAL A 105 10.34 -0.11 6.87
CA VAL A 105 11.27 -0.38 5.79
C VAL A 105 12.41 -1.22 6.36
N LEU A 106 12.27 -2.55 6.32
CA LEU A 106 13.27 -3.46 6.89
C LEU A 106 14.27 -4.01 5.86
N ASN A 107 13.96 -3.89 4.57
CA ASN A 107 14.77 -4.44 3.49
C ASN A 107 16.11 -3.72 3.31
N HIS A 108 16.12 -2.41 3.47
CA HIS A 108 17.26 -1.55 3.16
C HIS A 108 17.30 -0.34 4.08
N THR A 109 18.38 0.43 4.00
CA THR A 109 18.47 1.76 4.61
C THR A 109 18.93 2.78 3.57
N SER A 110 18.88 4.07 3.91
CA SER A 110 19.66 5.05 3.15
C SER A 110 21.16 4.74 3.21
N HIS A 111 21.88 5.03 2.15
CA HIS A 111 23.35 5.03 2.18
C HIS A 111 23.93 6.03 3.21
N ARG A 112 23.11 6.96 3.73
CA ARG A 112 23.46 7.90 4.80
C ARG A 112 23.24 7.34 6.20
N HIS A 113 22.71 6.11 6.31
CA HIS A 113 22.54 5.46 7.61
C HIS A 113 23.90 5.21 8.26
N PRO A 114 24.08 5.46 9.57
CA PRO A 114 25.35 5.22 10.27
C PRO A 114 25.84 3.77 10.16
N TRP A 115 24.93 2.79 10.05
CA TRP A 115 25.29 1.38 9.86
C TRP A 115 26.01 1.16 8.52
N PHE A 116 25.55 1.82 7.43
CA PHE A 116 26.19 1.65 6.14
C PHE A 116 27.60 2.26 6.13
N ALA A 117 27.78 3.45 6.74
CA ALA A 117 29.09 4.06 6.86
C ALA A 117 30.08 3.14 7.61
N LYS A 118 29.65 2.55 8.74
CA LYS A 118 30.46 1.58 9.50
C LYS A 118 30.75 0.30 8.71
N SER A 119 29.76 -0.19 7.95
CA SER A 119 29.92 -1.36 7.09
C SER A 119 30.94 -1.12 5.97
N VAL A 120 30.93 0.07 5.35
CA VAL A 120 31.94 0.48 4.36
C VAL A 120 33.33 0.42 4.93
N GLU A 121 33.53 0.94 6.15
CA GLU A 121 34.85 0.96 6.82
C GLU A 121 35.20 -0.37 7.53
N ARG A 122 34.31 -1.38 7.48
CA ARG A 122 34.45 -2.66 8.20
C ARG A 122 34.67 -2.47 9.70
N GLU A 123 34.01 -1.47 10.28
CA GLU A 123 34.20 -1.04 11.65
C GLU A 123 33.27 -1.79 12.62
N GLY A 124 33.81 -2.27 13.72
CA GLY A 124 33.04 -2.64 14.91
C GLY A 124 32.04 -3.78 14.75
N GLY A 125 32.24 -4.71 13.81
CA GLY A 125 31.33 -5.85 13.58
C GLY A 125 30.18 -5.53 12.64
N TYR A 126 30.26 -4.43 11.88
CA TYR A 126 29.29 -4.07 10.85
C TYR A 126 29.62 -4.63 9.45
N ASP A 127 30.63 -5.48 9.31
CA ASP A 127 31.11 -6.01 8.04
C ASP A 127 30.03 -6.67 7.20
N ASP A 128 29.15 -7.43 7.82
CA ASP A 128 28.09 -8.25 7.20
C ASP A 128 26.67 -7.68 7.37
N TRP A 129 26.54 -6.42 7.81
CA TRP A 129 25.23 -5.81 7.99
C TRP A 129 24.53 -5.52 6.67
N TYR A 130 25.28 -5.37 5.58
CA TYR A 130 24.78 -5.19 4.22
C TYR A 130 25.30 -6.30 3.33
N ILE A 131 24.74 -6.42 2.14
CA ILE A 131 25.09 -7.45 1.18
C ILE A 131 26.20 -6.94 0.29
N TRP A 132 27.41 -7.46 0.51
CA TRP A 132 28.62 -7.12 -0.22
C TRP A 132 29.13 -8.30 -1.04
N HIS A 133 29.74 -8.04 -2.18
CA HIS A 133 30.38 -9.06 -3.00
C HIS A 133 31.61 -8.50 -3.72
N ASP A 134 32.63 -9.34 -3.87
CA ASP A 134 33.80 -9.01 -4.66
C ASP A 134 33.46 -8.90 -6.15
N PRO A 135 34.16 -8.06 -6.92
CA PRO A 135 34.02 -8.04 -8.37
C PRO A 135 34.41 -9.38 -8.99
N LYS A 136 33.91 -9.66 -10.20
CA LYS A 136 34.48 -10.72 -11.04
C LYS A 136 35.95 -10.38 -11.40
N PRO A 137 36.74 -11.37 -11.86
CA PRO A 137 38.16 -11.14 -12.20
C PRO A 137 38.40 -10.03 -13.24
N ASP A 138 37.40 -9.71 -14.04
CA ASP A 138 37.42 -8.62 -15.03
C ASP A 138 36.89 -7.28 -14.49
N GLY A 139 36.56 -7.22 -13.19
CA GLY A 139 36.05 -6.02 -12.53
C GLY A 139 34.53 -5.80 -12.66
N THR A 140 33.82 -6.68 -13.38
CA THR A 140 32.38 -6.54 -13.57
C THR A 140 31.57 -6.96 -12.33
N VAL A 141 30.24 -6.63 -12.35
CA VAL A 141 29.28 -6.95 -11.27
C VAL A 141 29.18 -8.47 -10.99
N PRO A 142 28.83 -8.87 -9.76
CA PRO A 142 28.79 -10.29 -9.36
C PRO A 142 27.89 -11.17 -10.21
N ASN A 143 26.73 -10.67 -10.57
CA ASN A 143 25.72 -11.39 -11.35
C ASN A 143 24.84 -10.42 -12.17
N ASN A 144 23.79 -10.95 -12.80
CA ASN A 144 22.92 -10.18 -13.69
C ASN A 144 21.72 -9.50 -12.99
N TRP A 145 21.64 -9.47 -11.67
CA TRP A 145 20.47 -8.95 -10.97
C TRP A 145 20.21 -7.48 -11.31
N LEU A 146 18.93 -7.16 -11.50
CA LEU A 146 18.46 -5.82 -11.82
C LEU A 146 17.69 -5.23 -10.63
N SER A 147 17.84 -3.93 -10.46
CA SER A 147 17.02 -3.14 -9.54
C SER A 147 15.57 -3.09 -10.02
N GLN A 148 14.61 -3.02 -9.12
CA GLN A 148 13.20 -2.79 -9.48
C GLN A 148 13.00 -1.49 -10.27
N PHE A 149 13.91 -0.53 -10.15
CA PHE A 149 13.94 0.69 -10.97
C PHE A 149 14.66 0.50 -12.33
N GLY A 150 15.20 -0.70 -12.62
CA GLY A 150 15.68 -1.11 -13.95
C GLY A 150 17.18 -1.14 -14.20
N PRO A 151 18.05 -0.31 -13.58
CA PRO A 151 19.50 -0.45 -13.66
C PRO A 151 20.02 -1.70 -12.95
N ALA A 152 21.33 -1.96 -13.07
CA ALA A 152 21.97 -3.04 -12.31
C ALA A 152 21.75 -2.86 -10.81
N ALA A 153 21.51 -3.97 -10.10
CA ALA A 153 21.27 -3.98 -8.65
C ALA A 153 22.56 -3.93 -7.82
N TRP A 154 23.69 -3.64 -8.44
CA TRP A 154 25.00 -3.59 -7.83
C TRP A 154 25.71 -2.30 -8.08
N THR A 155 26.17 -1.65 -7.00
CA THR A 155 26.95 -0.40 -7.07
C THR A 155 28.33 -0.59 -6.43
N TRP A 156 29.37 -0.13 -7.14
CA TRP A 156 30.78 -0.21 -6.67
C TRP A 156 31.05 0.79 -5.55
N ASN A 157 31.63 0.29 -4.45
CA ASN A 157 32.15 1.15 -3.39
C ASN A 157 33.68 1.14 -3.42
N HIS A 158 34.28 2.25 -3.79
CA HIS A 158 35.73 2.40 -3.98
C HIS A 158 36.53 2.33 -2.66
N ARG A 159 35.91 2.61 -1.50
CA ARG A 159 36.61 2.51 -0.20
C ARG A 159 36.68 1.07 0.30
N ARG A 160 35.60 0.31 0.08
CA ARG A 160 35.53 -1.09 0.49
C ARG A 160 36.10 -2.03 -0.59
N GLU A 161 36.21 -1.53 -1.83
CA GLU A 161 36.64 -2.30 -3.02
C GLU A 161 35.74 -3.53 -3.27
N GLN A 162 34.44 -3.35 -3.04
CA GLN A 162 33.39 -4.34 -3.27
C GLN A 162 32.15 -3.70 -3.87
N TYR A 163 31.29 -4.50 -4.48
CA TYR A 163 29.94 -4.13 -4.85
C TYR A 163 29.01 -4.36 -3.67
N TYR A 164 28.07 -3.40 -3.45
CA TYR A 164 26.92 -3.63 -2.57
C TYR A 164 25.65 -3.82 -3.38
N PHE A 165 24.76 -4.67 -2.86
CA PHE A 165 23.48 -4.97 -3.45
C PHE A 165 22.42 -3.93 -3.04
N HIS A 166 21.55 -3.55 -4.01
CA HIS A 166 20.39 -2.72 -3.76
C HIS A 166 19.25 -3.14 -4.70
N GLN A 167 18.11 -3.50 -4.17
CA GLN A 167 16.94 -3.87 -4.98
C GLN A 167 16.19 -2.67 -5.56
N PHE A 168 16.38 -1.50 -4.95
CA PHE A 168 15.77 -0.23 -5.35
C PHE A 168 16.85 0.73 -5.86
N LEU A 169 16.86 1.97 -5.41
CA LEU A 169 17.88 2.93 -5.78
C LEU A 169 19.27 2.55 -5.24
N ASP A 170 20.31 3.02 -5.91
CA ASP A 170 21.70 2.86 -5.45
C ASP A 170 21.96 3.50 -4.08
N CYS A 171 21.14 4.48 -3.70
CA CYS A 171 21.19 5.08 -2.37
C CYS A 171 20.45 4.27 -1.28
N GLN A 172 19.92 3.09 -1.61
CA GLN A 172 19.16 2.20 -0.71
C GLN A 172 19.82 0.82 -0.59
N PRO A 173 21.03 0.72 0.01
CA PRO A 173 21.74 -0.56 0.16
C PRO A 173 20.90 -1.55 0.99
N ASN A 174 20.80 -2.79 0.51
CA ASN A 174 20.07 -3.87 1.16
C ASN A 174 20.76 -4.33 2.44
N LEU A 175 19.99 -4.44 3.51
CA LEU A 175 20.43 -5.04 4.77
C LEU A 175 20.59 -6.56 4.61
N ASN A 176 21.56 -7.11 5.30
CA ASN A 176 21.70 -8.56 5.45
C ASN A 176 20.76 -9.08 6.55
N LEU A 177 19.52 -9.37 6.18
CA LEU A 177 18.51 -9.85 7.11
C LEU A 177 18.76 -11.28 7.63
N ARG A 178 19.85 -11.93 7.20
CA ARG A 178 20.33 -13.19 7.78
C ARG A 178 21.26 -12.97 8.98
N SER A 179 21.83 -11.76 9.14
CA SER A 179 22.65 -11.40 10.30
C SER A 179 21.80 -11.24 11.56
N GLU A 180 22.13 -11.98 12.61
CA GLU A 180 21.42 -11.87 13.90
C GLU A 180 21.53 -10.48 14.51
N ALA A 181 22.67 -9.79 14.30
CA ALA A 181 22.89 -8.43 14.78
C ALA A 181 21.93 -7.44 14.09
N VAL A 182 21.72 -7.59 12.77
CA VAL A 182 20.72 -6.81 12.03
C VAL A 182 19.30 -7.11 12.52
N GLN A 183 18.95 -8.38 12.68
CA GLN A 183 17.63 -8.78 13.19
C GLN A 183 17.35 -8.20 14.57
N GLU A 184 18.32 -8.23 15.49
CA GLU A 184 18.14 -7.65 16.84
C GLU A 184 17.99 -6.12 16.78
N ALA A 185 18.73 -5.44 15.92
CA ALA A 185 18.58 -3.99 15.72
C ALA A 185 17.18 -3.64 15.20
N LEU A 186 16.68 -4.37 14.19
CA LEU A 186 15.33 -4.19 13.62
C LEU A 186 14.24 -4.52 14.65
N ARG A 187 14.40 -5.57 15.43
CA ARG A 187 13.51 -5.88 16.55
C ARG A 187 13.46 -4.74 17.56
N GLY A 188 14.61 -4.13 17.86
CA GLY A 188 14.69 -2.95 18.73
C GLY A 188 13.90 -1.75 18.19
N GLN A 189 13.91 -1.55 16.87
CA GLN A 189 13.12 -0.49 16.21
C GLN A 189 11.62 -0.73 16.34
N LEU A 190 11.13 -1.95 16.08
CA LEU A 190 9.71 -2.27 16.25
C LEU A 190 9.27 -2.06 17.70
N ARG A 191 10.07 -2.50 18.67
CA ARG A 191 9.80 -2.28 20.08
C ARG A 191 9.74 -0.79 20.44
N PHE A 192 10.66 0.04 19.94
CA PHE A 192 10.67 1.48 20.15
C PHE A 192 9.33 2.14 19.77
N TRP A 193 8.75 1.75 18.64
CA TRP A 193 7.47 2.30 18.17
C TRP A 193 6.28 1.69 18.92
N ARG A 194 6.34 0.39 19.27
CA ARG A 194 5.32 -0.24 20.12
C ARG A 194 5.21 0.44 21.50
N GLU A 195 6.34 0.75 22.12
CA GLU A 195 6.39 1.48 23.41
C GLU A 195 5.80 2.89 23.30
N ARG A 196 5.72 3.47 22.10
CA ARG A 196 5.07 4.77 21.82
C ARG A 196 3.60 4.64 21.43
N GLY A 197 3.03 3.46 21.51
CA GLY A 197 1.59 3.23 21.27
C GLY A 197 1.22 2.90 19.82
N VAL A 198 2.17 2.59 18.95
CA VAL A 198 1.86 2.06 17.62
C VAL A 198 1.14 0.73 17.76
N ASP A 199 -0.01 0.57 17.10
CA ASP A 199 -0.87 -0.60 17.20
C ASP A 199 -0.55 -1.65 16.14
N GLY A 200 0.07 -1.28 15.04
CA GLY A 200 0.39 -2.19 13.94
C GLY A 200 1.47 -1.68 13.00
N PHE A 201 1.91 -2.55 12.10
CA PHE A 201 2.96 -2.25 11.14
C PHE A 201 2.58 -2.69 9.73
N ARG A 202 2.90 -1.86 8.74
CA ARG A 202 2.95 -2.27 7.34
C ARG A 202 4.41 -2.54 6.99
N PHE A 203 4.72 -3.74 6.51
CA PHE A 203 6.06 -4.13 6.09
C PHE A 203 6.24 -3.89 4.59
N ASP A 204 7.11 -2.93 4.30
CA ASP A 204 7.51 -2.57 2.95
C ASP A 204 8.25 -3.72 2.29
N ALA A 205 7.88 -4.02 1.04
CA ALA A 205 8.54 -5.00 0.16
C ALA A 205 8.97 -6.30 0.85
N ILE A 206 8.12 -6.89 1.71
CA ILE A 206 8.48 -8.05 2.54
C ILE A 206 8.97 -9.26 1.72
N THR A 207 8.57 -9.36 0.47
CA THR A 207 9.01 -10.42 -0.45
C THR A 207 10.45 -10.28 -0.90
N SER A 208 11.06 -9.12 -0.67
CA SER A 208 12.42 -8.78 -1.07
C SER A 208 13.48 -8.97 0.04
N TYR A 209 13.09 -9.52 1.19
CA TYR A 209 13.94 -9.58 2.37
C TYR A 209 15.10 -10.58 2.27
N LEU A 210 14.96 -11.61 1.46
CA LEU A 210 15.97 -12.67 1.34
C LEU A 210 16.36 -12.90 -0.12
N TRP A 211 17.58 -13.37 -0.32
CA TRP A 211 18.19 -13.62 -1.63
C TRP A 211 18.95 -14.94 -1.65
N ASP A 212 19.29 -15.43 -2.85
CA ASP A 212 20.14 -16.61 -3.03
C ASP A 212 21.60 -16.32 -2.63
N GLN A 213 22.08 -16.97 -1.56
CA GLN A 213 23.45 -16.81 -1.06
C GLN A 213 24.53 -17.28 -2.03
N LYS A 214 24.18 -18.02 -3.08
CA LYS A 214 25.12 -18.45 -4.13
C LYS A 214 25.26 -17.38 -5.22
N PHE A 215 24.48 -16.30 -5.16
CA PHE A 215 24.50 -15.20 -6.11
C PHE A 215 24.36 -15.65 -7.57
N ARG A 216 23.51 -16.67 -7.81
CA ARG A 216 23.24 -17.16 -9.15
C ARG A 216 22.54 -16.10 -10.00
N ASP A 217 22.81 -16.11 -11.30
CA ASP A 217 22.11 -15.27 -12.25
C ASP A 217 20.61 -15.60 -12.28
N ASN A 218 19.76 -14.57 -12.37
CA ASN A 218 18.35 -14.76 -12.65
C ASN A 218 18.17 -15.26 -14.10
N PRO A 219 17.27 -16.24 -14.33
CA PRO A 219 16.92 -16.65 -15.68
C PRO A 219 16.16 -15.54 -16.43
N PRO A 220 16.18 -15.54 -17.77
CA PRO A 220 15.34 -14.63 -18.54
C PRO A 220 13.86 -15.01 -18.35
N ALA A 221 13.01 -14.00 -18.17
CA ALA A 221 11.57 -14.18 -18.12
C ALA A 221 11.02 -14.57 -19.50
N ASP A 222 10.24 -15.64 -19.58
CA ASP A 222 9.44 -15.94 -20.77
C ASP A 222 8.27 -14.94 -20.93
N ALA A 223 7.58 -14.99 -22.07
CA ALA A 223 6.48 -14.07 -22.36
C ALA A 223 5.38 -14.11 -21.26
N LYS A 224 5.07 -15.29 -20.73
CA LYS A 224 4.06 -15.49 -19.70
C LYS A 224 4.51 -14.92 -18.36
N THR A 225 5.76 -15.12 -17.99
CA THR A 225 6.34 -14.57 -16.77
C THR A 225 6.38 -13.04 -16.82
N ARG A 226 6.75 -12.47 -17.99
CA ARG A 226 6.80 -11.00 -18.19
C ARG A 226 5.44 -10.31 -18.03
N GLU A 227 4.35 -10.98 -18.38
CA GLU A 227 2.99 -10.47 -18.13
C GLU A 227 2.66 -10.34 -16.64
N HIS A 228 3.48 -10.91 -15.77
CA HIS A 228 3.21 -11.05 -14.34
C HIS A 228 4.27 -10.42 -13.42
N VAL A 229 5.39 -10.00 -13.98
CA VAL A 229 6.39 -9.25 -13.19
C VAL A 229 5.90 -7.81 -13.03
N SER A 230 5.91 -7.33 -11.81
CA SER A 230 5.49 -5.97 -11.48
C SER A 230 6.33 -4.92 -12.21
N GLY A 231 5.65 -3.93 -12.75
CA GLY A 231 6.27 -2.80 -13.39
C GLY A 231 5.95 -2.66 -14.88
N PRO A 232 6.25 -1.50 -15.46
CA PRO A 232 5.97 -1.23 -16.86
C PRO A 232 6.86 -2.06 -17.78
N ASN A 233 6.30 -2.51 -18.90
CA ASN A 233 6.98 -3.36 -19.88
C ASN A 233 8.28 -2.80 -20.48
N PHE A 234 8.50 -1.49 -20.36
CA PHE A 234 9.74 -0.85 -20.77
C PHE A 234 10.86 -0.92 -19.72
N ASN A 235 10.55 -1.35 -18.49
CA ASN A 235 11.54 -1.54 -17.44
C ASN A 235 12.29 -2.85 -17.67
N PRO A 236 13.65 -2.83 -17.80
CA PRO A 236 14.46 -4.04 -17.96
C PRO A 236 14.26 -5.09 -16.84
N TYR A 237 13.90 -4.66 -15.64
CA TYR A 237 13.56 -5.55 -14.53
C TYR A 237 12.56 -6.64 -14.93
N THR A 238 11.54 -6.29 -15.71
CA THR A 238 10.52 -7.25 -16.19
C THR A 238 11.05 -8.30 -17.14
N MET A 239 12.30 -8.20 -17.63
CA MET A 239 12.93 -9.17 -18.53
C MET A 239 13.54 -10.36 -17.79
N GLN A 240 13.59 -10.33 -16.46
CA GLN A 240 14.12 -11.41 -15.63
C GLN A 240 13.01 -12.12 -14.85
N ASP A 241 13.16 -13.43 -14.67
CA ASP A 241 12.42 -14.18 -13.64
C ASP A 241 13.22 -14.10 -12.34
N HIS A 242 12.69 -13.38 -11.35
CA HIS A 242 13.36 -13.02 -10.10
C HIS A 242 13.38 -14.20 -9.12
N GLU A 243 14.07 -15.28 -9.50
CA GLU A 243 14.18 -16.50 -8.69
C GLU A 243 15.30 -16.45 -7.63
N HIS A 244 16.28 -15.54 -7.82
CA HIS A 244 17.49 -15.55 -7.01
C HIS A 244 17.77 -14.25 -6.26
N ASP A 245 17.34 -13.11 -6.76
CA ASP A 245 17.44 -11.81 -6.06
C ASP A 245 16.33 -11.59 -5.03
N MET A 246 15.27 -12.39 -5.11
CA MET A 246 14.21 -12.50 -4.11
C MET A 246 13.96 -13.97 -3.80
N LEU A 247 13.77 -14.32 -2.51
CA LEU A 247 13.40 -15.68 -2.09
C LEU A 247 12.06 -15.63 -1.32
N PRO A 248 10.94 -15.43 -2.04
CA PRO A 248 9.64 -15.27 -1.38
C PRO A 248 9.20 -16.48 -0.57
N GLY A 249 9.63 -17.70 -0.92
CA GLY A 249 9.35 -18.91 -0.15
C GLY A 249 9.95 -18.89 1.26
N ASP A 250 11.13 -18.31 1.41
CA ASP A 250 11.79 -18.12 2.71
C ASP A 250 11.14 -16.95 3.50
N GLY A 251 10.38 -16.08 2.82
CA GLY A 251 9.66 -14.97 3.43
C GLY A 251 8.61 -15.39 4.45
N THR A 252 8.02 -16.59 4.30
CA THR A 252 7.06 -17.14 5.27
C THR A 252 7.69 -17.30 6.65
N GLU A 253 8.92 -17.85 6.73
CA GLU A 253 9.65 -17.94 8.00
C GLU A 253 9.95 -16.54 8.57
N TYR A 254 10.28 -15.59 7.70
CA TYR A 254 10.56 -14.22 8.12
C TYR A 254 9.30 -13.51 8.63
N ALA A 255 8.12 -13.79 8.06
CA ALA A 255 6.84 -13.29 8.56
C ALA A 255 6.58 -13.73 10.01
N CYS A 256 6.91 -14.98 10.34
CA CYS A 256 6.85 -15.47 11.73
C CYS A 256 7.85 -14.75 12.65
N LYS A 257 9.04 -14.41 12.16
CA LYS A 257 10.02 -13.63 12.94
C LYS A 257 9.52 -12.22 13.23
N VAL A 258 9.02 -11.51 12.24
CA VAL A 258 8.51 -10.14 12.46
C VAL A 258 7.27 -10.15 13.35
N ARG A 259 6.44 -11.20 13.30
CA ARG A 259 5.35 -11.41 14.27
C ARG A 259 5.89 -11.51 15.71
N ALA A 260 6.89 -12.34 15.92
CA ALA A 260 7.51 -12.50 17.24
C ALA A 260 8.17 -11.22 17.76
N TRP A 261 8.66 -10.36 16.86
CA TRP A 261 9.25 -9.06 17.24
C TRP A 261 8.21 -7.99 17.57
N ALA A 262 7.13 -7.95 16.78
CA ALA A 262 6.06 -6.95 16.95
C ALA A 262 5.12 -7.24 18.13
N GLY A 263 5.01 -8.52 18.54
CA GLY A 263 4.10 -8.99 19.58
C GLY A 263 2.75 -9.47 19.01
N ASP A 264 2.07 -10.28 19.81
CA ASP A 264 0.81 -10.95 19.38
C ASP A 264 -0.39 -10.01 19.27
N ASP A 265 -0.35 -8.85 19.89
CA ASP A 265 -1.40 -7.83 19.89
C ASP A 265 -1.24 -6.79 18.75
N ALA A 266 -0.09 -6.75 18.07
CA ALA A 266 0.12 -5.91 16.90
C ALA A 266 -0.58 -6.49 15.66
N TRP A 267 -1.14 -5.63 14.81
CA TRP A 267 -1.68 -6.03 13.52
C TRP A 267 -0.66 -5.80 12.41
N LEU A 268 -0.40 -6.81 11.58
CA LEU A 268 0.69 -6.83 10.63
C LEU A 268 0.17 -6.94 9.20
N LEU A 269 0.54 -5.96 8.36
CA LEU A 269 0.23 -5.90 6.94
C LEU A 269 1.52 -6.07 6.13
N GLY A 270 1.52 -6.97 5.16
CA GLY A 270 2.64 -7.15 4.23
C GLY A 270 2.35 -6.58 2.85
N GLU A 271 3.35 -5.94 2.25
CA GLU A 271 3.33 -5.58 0.84
C GLU A 271 4.00 -6.64 0.00
N ILE A 272 3.29 -7.14 -1.02
CA ILE A 272 3.79 -8.11 -1.98
C ILE A 272 3.97 -7.45 -3.33
N THR A 273 5.21 -7.29 -3.75
CA THR A 273 5.60 -6.65 -5.01
C THR A 273 5.77 -7.66 -6.17
N SER A 274 5.69 -8.96 -5.91
CA SER A 274 5.86 -10.01 -6.92
C SER A 274 4.54 -10.39 -7.57
N GLY A 275 4.41 -10.22 -8.90
CA GLY A 275 3.18 -10.48 -9.63
C GLY A 275 2.82 -11.95 -9.84
N ASN A 276 3.77 -12.83 -10.11
CA ASN A 276 3.48 -14.20 -10.57
C ASN A 276 2.98 -15.15 -9.48
N LYS A 277 3.49 -14.97 -8.25
CA LYS A 277 3.20 -15.84 -7.10
C LYS A 277 2.47 -15.07 -6.00
N SER A 278 1.92 -13.91 -6.32
CA SER A 278 1.40 -12.96 -5.33
C SER A 278 0.35 -13.55 -4.40
N ILE A 279 -0.61 -14.33 -4.91
CA ILE A 279 -1.66 -14.96 -4.08
C ILE A 279 -1.08 -16.12 -3.26
N ASP A 280 -0.17 -16.90 -3.85
CA ASP A 280 0.52 -17.98 -3.13
C ASP A 280 1.36 -17.39 -1.96
N LEU A 281 1.94 -16.19 -2.17
CA LEU A 281 2.66 -15.45 -1.13
C LEU A 281 1.74 -14.89 -0.04
N VAL A 282 0.55 -14.39 -0.39
CA VAL A 282 -0.47 -14.03 0.64
C VAL A 282 -0.76 -15.25 1.51
N ASN A 283 -1.00 -16.42 0.90
CA ASN A 283 -1.26 -17.65 1.66
C ASN A 283 -0.10 -18.00 2.59
N GLY A 284 1.14 -17.97 2.10
CA GLY A 284 2.32 -18.30 2.89
C GLY A 284 2.64 -17.30 4.00
N LEU A 285 2.68 -15.99 3.68
CA LEU A 285 3.00 -14.94 4.65
C LEU A 285 1.94 -14.81 5.76
N CYS A 286 0.68 -15.13 5.44
CA CYS A 286 -0.45 -15.07 6.38
C CYS A 286 -0.79 -16.42 7.03
N GLU A 287 0.14 -17.39 7.02
CA GLU A 287 0.03 -18.60 7.83
C GLU A 287 -0.15 -18.27 9.33
N PRO A 288 -0.78 -19.16 10.12
CA PRO A 288 -0.87 -18.96 11.56
C PRO A 288 0.49 -18.68 12.20
N GLY A 289 0.61 -17.55 12.89
CA GLY A 289 1.88 -17.06 13.44
C GLY A 289 2.67 -16.11 12.53
N GLY A 290 2.20 -15.87 11.30
CA GLY A 290 2.72 -14.87 10.38
C GLY A 290 1.96 -13.54 10.42
N LEU A 291 1.76 -12.93 9.25
CA LEU A 291 1.04 -11.66 9.10
C LEU A 291 -0.48 -11.83 9.27
N ASP A 292 -1.18 -10.76 9.61
CA ASP A 292 -2.65 -10.74 9.67
C ASP A 292 -3.27 -10.61 8.28
N ALA A 293 -2.62 -9.83 7.42
CA ALA A 293 -2.99 -9.69 6.01
C ALA A 293 -1.79 -9.31 5.14
N ALA A 294 -1.94 -9.51 3.84
CA ALA A 294 -1.03 -8.96 2.84
C ALA A 294 -1.83 -8.44 1.63
N TYR A 295 -1.30 -7.44 0.98
CA TYR A 295 -1.84 -6.91 -0.26
C TYR A 295 -0.84 -7.05 -1.41
N THR A 296 -1.36 -7.11 -2.62
CA THR A 296 -0.56 -7.36 -3.82
C THR A 296 -0.84 -6.32 -4.87
N VAL A 297 0.13 -6.09 -5.76
CA VAL A 297 -0.02 -5.25 -6.95
C VAL A 297 -0.89 -5.89 -8.05
N ASP A 298 -1.29 -7.15 -7.88
CA ASP A 298 -2.08 -7.89 -8.88
C ASP A 298 -3.36 -7.18 -9.31
N LEU A 299 -4.15 -6.69 -8.36
CA LEU A 299 -5.42 -6.06 -8.68
C LEU A 299 -5.24 -4.70 -9.37
N PRO A 300 -4.38 -3.78 -8.87
CA PRO A 300 -4.11 -2.54 -9.58
C PRO A 300 -3.45 -2.72 -10.95
N GLU A 301 -2.57 -3.71 -11.14
CA GLU A 301 -1.86 -3.91 -12.40
C GLU A 301 -2.65 -4.72 -13.44
N ARG A 302 -3.38 -5.76 -13.02
CA ARG A 302 -4.21 -6.58 -13.93
C ARG A 302 -5.56 -5.95 -14.23
N GLY A 303 -5.98 -4.99 -13.44
CA GLY A 303 -7.25 -4.31 -13.57
C GLY A 303 -8.45 -5.08 -13.02
N VAL A 304 -9.56 -4.35 -12.99
CA VAL A 304 -10.84 -4.82 -12.48
C VAL A 304 -11.55 -5.63 -13.55
N SER A 305 -11.49 -6.97 -13.46
CA SER A 305 -12.15 -7.89 -14.37
C SER A 305 -12.69 -9.12 -13.65
N ILE A 306 -13.69 -9.80 -14.23
CA ILE A 306 -14.23 -11.05 -13.69
C ILE A 306 -13.11 -12.09 -13.51
N ASP A 307 -12.24 -12.22 -14.51
CA ASP A 307 -11.11 -13.17 -14.50
C ASP A 307 -10.16 -12.90 -13.32
N THR A 308 -9.82 -11.64 -13.06
CA THR A 308 -8.97 -11.26 -11.92
C THR A 308 -9.59 -11.74 -10.59
N PHE A 309 -10.89 -11.48 -10.36
CA PHE A 309 -11.55 -11.91 -9.13
C PHE A 309 -11.71 -13.42 -9.02
N GLN A 310 -12.01 -14.11 -10.13
CA GLN A 310 -12.07 -15.58 -10.15
C GLN A 310 -10.71 -16.20 -9.86
N ARG A 311 -9.64 -15.66 -10.43
CA ARG A 311 -8.27 -16.13 -10.19
C ARG A 311 -7.84 -15.92 -8.72
N ILE A 312 -8.12 -14.76 -8.15
CA ILE A 312 -7.84 -14.49 -6.74
C ILE A 312 -8.60 -15.51 -5.88
N HIS A 313 -9.91 -15.65 -6.09
CA HIS A 313 -10.74 -16.58 -5.30
C HIS A 313 -10.28 -18.03 -5.42
N ALA A 314 -9.91 -18.49 -6.63
CA ALA A 314 -9.49 -19.86 -6.88
C ALA A 314 -8.19 -20.25 -6.16
N LYS A 315 -7.31 -19.28 -5.87
CA LYS A 315 -6.01 -19.51 -5.25
C LYS A 315 -5.95 -19.13 -3.76
N LEU A 316 -6.84 -18.24 -3.33
CA LEU A 316 -6.81 -17.68 -1.98
C LEU A 316 -7.40 -18.66 -0.97
N GLU A 317 -6.56 -19.17 -0.08
CA GLU A 317 -6.98 -20.15 0.94
C GLU A 317 -7.72 -19.51 2.11
N ARG A 318 -7.35 -18.27 2.44
CA ARG A 318 -7.88 -17.51 3.57
C ARG A 318 -8.36 -16.12 3.12
N PRO A 319 -9.62 -15.98 2.64
CA PRO A 319 -10.10 -14.72 2.04
C PRO A 319 -9.93 -13.47 2.91
N ARG A 320 -9.98 -13.61 4.25
CA ARG A 320 -9.82 -12.51 5.20
C ARG A 320 -8.39 -11.96 5.29
N THR A 321 -7.41 -12.67 4.75
CA THR A 321 -6.01 -12.21 4.78
C THR A 321 -5.62 -11.40 3.55
N PHE A 322 -6.51 -11.31 2.56
CA PHE A 322 -6.25 -10.53 1.35
C PHE A 322 -6.67 -9.07 1.55
N GLY A 323 -5.71 -8.16 1.44
CA GLY A 323 -5.94 -6.73 1.51
C GLY A 323 -6.48 -6.17 0.19
N TRP A 324 -7.69 -5.60 0.23
CA TRP A 324 -8.34 -5.00 -0.94
C TRP A 324 -7.95 -3.55 -1.09
N TRP A 325 -7.40 -3.19 -2.26
CA TRP A 325 -6.95 -1.84 -2.60
C TRP A 325 -6.82 -1.67 -4.11
N LEU A 326 -6.81 -0.43 -4.60
CA LEU A 326 -6.62 -0.11 -6.01
C LEU A 326 -5.68 1.08 -6.25
N SER A 327 -5.44 1.92 -5.26
CA SER A 327 -4.47 3.00 -5.33
C SER A 327 -3.76 3.22 -3.99
N SER A 328 -2.58 3.81 -4.02
CA SER A 328 -1.75 4.17 -2.88
C SER A 328 -0.88 5.38 -3.24
N HIS A 329 0.04 5.75 -2.37
CA HIS A 329 1.07 6.74 -2.68
C HIS A 329 2.05 6.31 -3.79
N ASP A 330 2.07 5.02 -4.17
CA ASP A 330 2.93 4.44 -5.22
C ASP A 330 2.17 4.01 -6.49
N GLN A 331 0.84 4.04 -6.46
CA GLN A 331 0.01 3.61 -7.59
C GLN A 331 -0.91 4.74 -8.04
N LYS A 332 -1.16 4.79 -9.35
CA LYS A 332 -2.08 5.78 -9.93
C LYS A 332 -3.42 5.80 -9.21
N ARG A 333 -4.02 6.99 -9.09
CA ARG A 333 -5.37 7.17 -8.55
C ARG A 333 -6.36 6.22 -9.22
N GLN A 334 -7.14 5.48 -8.41
CA GLN A 334 -8.00 4.39 -8.87
C GLN A 334 -9.03 4.81 -9.94
N VAL A 335 -9.61 6.00 -9.82
CA VAL A 335 -10.61 6.47 -10.79
C VAL A 335 -10.05 6.72 -12.17
N THR A 336 -8.75 7.05 -12.27
CA THR A 336 -8.04 7.24 -13.54
C THR A 336 -7.46 5.92 -14.06
N ALA A 337 -6.97 5.06 -13.16
CA ALA A 337 -6.36 3.80 -13.56
C ALA A 337 -7.39 2.74 -13.98
N HIS A 338 -8.58 2.72 -13.34
CA HIS A 338 -9.58 1.67 -13.48
C HIS A 338 -10.97 2.19 -13.87
N GLY A 339 -11.10 3.46 -14.20
CA GLY A 339 -12.34 4.12 -14.56
C GLY A 339 -12.14 5.20 -15.61
N ASP A 340 -13.17 6.02 -15.80
CA ASP A 340 -13.20 7.16 -16.69
C ASP A 340 -12.89 8.50 -16.00
N GLY A 341 -12.50 8.45 -14.71
CA GLY A 341 -12.24 9.62 -13.87
C GLY A 341 -13.52 10.21 -13.22
N SER A 342 -14.67 9.60 -13.42
CA SER A 342 -15.94 10.12 -12.90
C SER A 342 -16.19 9.75 -11.44
N ARG A 343 -17.07 10.54 -10.78
CA ARG A 343 -17.59 10.19 -9.44
C ARG A 343 -18.42 8.91 -9.42
N ARG A 344 -19.02 8.51 -10.56
CA ARG A 344 -19.68 7.22 -10.71
C ARG A 344 -18.68 6.09 -10.52
N ASP A 345 -17.58 6.13 -11.25
CA ASP A 345 -16.52 5.12 -11.13
C ASP A 345 -15.90 5.10 -9.74
N ALA A 346 -15.72 6.25 -9.09
CA ALA A 346 -15.26 6.30 -7.70
C ALA A 346 -16.21 5.56 -6.75
N ARG A 347 -17.53 5.77 -6.85
CA ARG A 347 -18.53 5.02 -6.06
C ARG A 347 -18.49 3.54 -6.36
N PHE A 348 -18.41 3.19 -7.63
CA PHE A 348 -18.35 1.81 -8.08
C PHE A 348 -17.12 1.08 -7.53
N LEU A 349 -15.93 1.65 -7.66
CA LEU A 349 -14.68 1.05 -7.19
C LEU A 349 -14.66 0.90 -5.67
N ALA A 350 -15.10 1.92 -4.92
CA ALA A 350 -15.25 1.83 -3.48
C ALA A 350 -16.21 0.71 -3.06
N HIS A 351 -17.41 0.64 -3.68
CA HIS A 351 -18.39 -0.40 -3.41
C HIS A 351 -17.85 -1.79 -3.76
N LEU A 352 -17.17 -1.92 -4.89
CA LEU A 352 -16.55 -3.16 -5.32
C LEU A 352 -15.59 -3.71 -4.27
N LEU A 353 -14.72 -2.88 -3.69
CA LEU A 353 -13.74 -3.30 -2.68
C LEU A 353 -14.37 -3.50 -1.29
N ALA A 354 -15.17 -2.54 -0.83
CA ALA A 354 -15.76 -2.55 0.50
C ALA A 354 -16.69 -3.74 0.75
N THR A 355 -17.28 -4.33 -0.28
CA THR A 355 -18.20 -5.46 -0.17
C THR A 355 -17.51 -6.83 -0.13
N LYS A 356 -16.18 -6.86 -0.02
CA LYS A 356 -15.39 -8.09 0.08
C LYS A 356 -14.99 -8.39 1.53
N PRO A 357 -14.92 -9.69 1.93
CA PRO A 357 -14.23 -10.10 3.16
C PRO A 357 -12.75 -9.73 3.13
N GLY A 358 -12.18 -9.42 4.31
CA GLY A 358 -10.78 -9.01 4.48
C GLY A 358 -10.61 -7.50 4.67
N PRO A 359 -9.41 -7.01 4.99
CA PRO A 359 -9.15 -5.60 5.19
C PRO A 359 -9.30 -4.80 3.89
N TRP A 360 -9.73 -3.55 4.04
CA TRP A 360 -9.85 -2.60 2.94
C TRP A 360 -8.98 -1.38 3.20
N MET A 361 -8.04 -1.11 2.32
CA MET A 361 -7.20 0.07 2.35
C MET A 361 -7.79 1.15 1.45
N VAL A 362 -7.87 2.36 1.98
CA VAL A 362 -8.34 3.56 1.29
C VAL A 362 -7.23 4.60 1.33
N TYR A 363 -6.72 4.99 0.19
CA TYR A 363 -5.71 6.03 0.09
C TYR A 363 -6.34 7.41 0.15
N GLN A 364 -5.71 8.35 0.88
CA GLN A 364 -6.18 9.74 1.02
C GLN A 364 -6.61 10.34 -0.32
N GLY A 365 -7.84 10.87 -0.36
CA GLY A 365 -8.45 11.50 -1.53
C GLY A 365 -9.24 10.55 -2.44
N GLU A 366 -9.27 9.24 -2.19
CA GLU A 366 -10.22 8.34 -2.87
C GLU A 366 -11.66 8.72 -2.56
N GLU A 367 -11.94 9.10 -1.32
CA GLU A 367 -13.23 9.55 -0.83
C GLU A 367 -13.67 10.92 -1.38
N LEU A 368 -12.79 11.58 -2.11
CA LEU A 368 -13.07 12.80 -2.89
C LEU A 368 -13.12 12.53 -4.40
N ALA A 369 -12.95 11.27 -4.83
CA ALA A 369 -12.80 10.90 -6.24
C ALA A 369 -11.66 11.63 -6.97
N LEU A 370 -10.55 11.93 -6.29
CA LEU A 370 -9.44 12.66 -6.90
C LEU A 370 -8.88 11.90 -8.11
N PRO A 371 -8.84 12.52 -9.30
CA PRO A 371 -8.20 11.92 -10.46
C PRO A 371 -6.67 11.98 -10.36
N GLN A 372 -5.98 11.28 -11.26
CA GLN A 372 -4.53 11.35 -11.37
C GLN A 372 -4.10 12.70 -11.95
N PRO A 373 -3.37 13.55 -11.21
CA PRO A 373 -2.88 14.80 -11.76
C PRO A 373 -1.76 14.55 -12.79
N TYR A 374 -1.73 15.40 -13.82
CA TYR A 374 -0.58 15.48 -14.70
C TYR A 374 0.47 16.44 -14.10
N LEU A 375 1.72 16.01 -14.11
CA LEU A 375 2.88 16.81 -13.68
C LEU A 375 3.84 16.90 -14.85
N ASP A 376 4.37 18.10 -15.09
CA ASP A 376 5.43 18.30 -16.07
C ASP A 376 6.75 17.70 -15.56
N ARG A 377 7.70 17.49 -16.47
CA ARG A 377 8.99 16.87 -16.14
C ARG A 377 9.72 17.57 -14.99
N ASP A 378 9.72 18.90 -15.01
CA ASP A 378 10.44 19.71 -14.02
C ASP A 378 9.72 19.76 -12.67
N GLU A 379 8.44 19.40 -12.63
CA GLU A 379 7.63 19.29 -11.42
C GLU A 379 7.71 17.90 -10.79
N ASN A 380 8.04 16.90 -11.59
CA ASN A 380 8.15 15.52 -11.14
C ASN A 380 9.53 15.29 -10.49
N THR A 381 9.55 14.95 -9.21
CA THR A 381 10.77 14.69 -8.42
C THR A 381 10.96 13.22 -8.05
N ASP A 382 10.00 12.36 -8.42
CA ASP A 382 10.14 10.93 -8.18
C ASP A 382 11.23 10.33 -9.09
N PRO A 383 12.23 9.62 -8.55
CA PRO A 383 13.36 9.12 -9.34
C PRO A 383 12.94 8.08 -10.38
N PHE A 384 11.91 7.28 -10.09
CA PHE A 384 11.41 6.27 -11.02
C PHE A 384 10.67 6.93 -12.20
N ASP A 385 9.79 7.90 -11.92
CA ASP A 385 9.12 8.67 -12.94
C ASP A 385 10.12 9.49 -13.80
N GLN A 386 11.14 10.07 -13.18
CA GLN A 386 12.20 10.79 -13.89
C GLN A 386 13.02 9.90 -14.84
N MET A 387 13.31 8.67 -14.41
CA MET A 387 14.11 7.72 -15.21
C MET A 387 13.41 7.32 -16.51
N TYR A 388 12.08 7.19 -16.46
CA TYR A 388 11.30 6.70 -17.60
C TYR A 388 10.52 7.79 -18.34
N TRP A 389 10.79 9.06 -18.05
CA TRP A 389 10.13 10.15 -18.76
C TRP A 389 10.27 10.03 -20.29
N PRO A 390 9.20 10.26 -21.12
CA PRO A 390 7.84 10.71 -20.76
C PRO A 390 6.86 9.56 -20.40
N ASP A 391 7.23 8.30 -20.55
CA ASP A 391 6.39 7.12 -20.31
C ASP A 391 6.43 6.71 -18.82
N VAL A 392 6.15 7.70 -17.96
CA VAL A 392 6.31 7.56 -16.51
C VAL A 392 5.36 6.54 -15.88
N PRO A 393 5.82 5.77 -14.86
CA PRO A 393 4.95 4.90 -14.07
C PRO A 393 3.80 5.64 -13.39
N GLY A 394 4.02 6.92 -13.02
CA GLY A 394 3.01 7.80 -12.46
C GLY A 394 2.91 7.76 -10.93
N ARG A 395 4.00 7.47 -10.25
CA ARG A 395 4.12 7.46 -8.78
C ARG A 395 4.00 8.86 -8.15
N GLN A 396 4.43 9.91 -8.84
CA GLN A 396 4.38 11.28 -8.30
C GLN A 396 2.96 11.84 -8.23
N GLY A 397 2.12 11.54 -9.22
CA GLY A 397 0.77 12.10 -9.31
C GLY A 397 -0.12 11.85 -8.08
N PRO A 398 -0.24 10.61 -7.54
CA PRO A 398 -1.02 10.36 -6.34
C PRO A 398 -0.51 11.11 -5.09
N ARG A 399 0.76 11.54 -5.11
CA ARG A 399 1.38 12.31 -4.01
C ARG A 399 1.10 13.80 -4.05
N VAL A 400 0.35 14.31 -5.06
CA VAL A 400 -0.13 15.69 -5.06
C VAL A 400 -1.02 15.92 -3.83
N PRO A 401 -0.82 17.05 -3.11
CA PRO A 401 -1.49 17.29 -1.83
C PRO A 401 -3.02 17.26 -1.90
N MET A 402 -3.63 16.89 -0.77
CA MET A 402 -5.05 16.76 -0.60
C MET A 402 -5.74 18.13 -0.55
N PRO A 403 -6.82 18.38 -1.33
CA PRO A 403 -7.56 19.64 -1.30
C PRO A 403 -8.56 19.66 -0.14
N TRP A 404 -8.37 20.60 0.80
CA TRP A 404 -9.26 20.76 1.94
C TRP A 404 -10.36 21.80 1.71
N ALA A 405 -10.04 22.89 1.00
CA ALA A 405 -11.00 23.95 0.72
C ALA A 405 -10.65 24.69 -0.57
N GLU A 406 -11.65 25.06 -1.36
CA GLU A 406 -11.49 25.86 -2.56
C GLU A 406 -11.31 27.34 -2.25
N GLY A 407 -10.79 28.10 -3.24
CA GLY A 407 -10.61 29.55 -3.12
C GLY A 407 -9.41 30.00 -2.26
N TYR A 408 -8.60 29.06 -1.77
CA TYR A 408 -7.37 29.33 -1.04
C TYR A 408 -6.15 28.91 -1.84
N VAL A 409 -5.00 29.54 -1.57
CA VAL A 409 -3.70 29.07 -2.05
C VAL A 409 -3.51 27.62 -1.58
N GLY A 410 -3.03 26.74 -2.47
CA GLY A 410 -2.84 25.34 -2.12
C GLY A 410 -4.10 24.60 -1.70
N PHE A 411 -5.29 25.02 -2.15
CA PHE A 411 -6.58 24.40 -1.85
C PHE A 411 -6.81 24.14 -0.36
N GLY A 412 -6.32 25.03 0.50
CA GLY A 412 -6.44 24.88 1.95
C GLY A 412 -5.53 23.80 2.56
N PHE A 413 -4.68 23.17 1.77
CA PHE A 413 -3.64 22.25 2.26
C PHE A 413 -2.53 23.02 3.00
N THR A 414 -2.12 24.16 2.44
CA THR A 414 -1.06 25.03 2.95
C THR A 414 -1.42 26.50 2.74
N ALA A 415 -0.80 27.38 3.52
CA ALA A 415 -0.90 28.82 3.32
C ALA A 415 0.13 29.37 2.31
N ARG A 416 0.98 28.53 1.73
CA ARG A 416 2.01 28.87 0.76
C ARG A 416 1.91 27.99 -0.49
N GLU A 417 2.91 28.09 -1.37
CA GLU A 417 3.05 27.20 -2.50
C GLU A 417 3.27 25.76 -2.03
N PRO A 418 2.43 24.80 -2.46
CA PRO A 418 2.60 23.40 -2.09
C PRO A 418 3.81 22.79 -2.80
N TRP A 419 4.45 21.77 -2.21
CA TRP A 419 5.63 21.09 -2.72
C TRP A 419 5.42 20.39 -4.08
N LEU A 420 4.15 20.11 -4.44
CA LEU A 420 3.72 19.71 -5.78
C LEU A 420 2.55 20.60 -6.21
N PRO A 421 2.48 20.98 -7.49
CA PRO A 421 1.40 21.84 -7.99
C PRO A 421 0.04 21.15 -7.85
N MET A 422 -0.88 21.84 -7.22
CA MET A 422 -2.27 21.40 -7.06
C MET A 422 -3.13 22.01 -8.17
N ARG A 423 -3.53 21.18 -9.14
CA ARG A 423 -4.34 21.60 -10.30
C ARG A 423 -5.68 20.86 -10.28
N TRP A 424 -6.35 20.92 -9.10
CA TRP A 424 -7.66 20.31 -8.97
C TRP A 424 -8.74 21.18 -9.63
N ASP A 425 -9.66 20.55 -10.34
CA ASP A 425 -10.87 21.21 -10.77
C ASP A 425 -11.80 21.53 -9.59
N GLY A 426 -12.77 22.44 -9.77
CA GLY A 426 -13.74 22.75 -8.72
C GLY A 426 -14.57 21.53 -8.29
N GLY A 427 -14.92 21.47 -7.01
CA GLY A 427 -15.77 20.44 -6.43
C GLY A 427 -15.02 19.22 -5.88
N TYR A 428 -13.68 19.20 -5.91
CA TYR A 428 -12.90 18.08 -5.37
C TYR A 428 -12.38 18.28 -3.94
N SER A 429 -12.67 19.43 -3.30
CA SER A 429 -12.20 19.66 -1.93
C SER A 429 -13.08 18.99 -0.88
N VAL A 430 -12.51 18.73 0.30
CA VAL A 430 -13.27 18.25 1.45
C VAL A 430 -14.46 19.17 1.73
N ALA A 431 -14.24 20.49 1.72
CA ALA A 431 -15.29 21.46 2.00
C ALA A 431 -16.44 21.42 0.98
N SER A 432 -16.16 21.19 -0.31
CA SER A 432 -17.20 21.07 -1.32
C SER A 432 -17.98 19.75 -1.21
N GLU A 433 -17.29 18.65 -0.88
CA GLU A 433 -17.94 17.35 -0.67
C GLU A 433 -18.76 17.28 0.63
N GLU A 434 -18.39 18.03 1.67
CA GLU A 434 -19.17 18.10 2.93
C GLU A 434 -20.56 18.72 2.73
N VAL A 435 -20.71 19.67 1.80
CA VAL A 435 -22.01 20.31 1.54
C VAL A 435 -22.88 19.55 0.53
N ASP A 436 -22.30 18.63 -0.23
CA ASP A 436 -23.05 17.77 -1.17
C ASP A 436 -23.46 16.46 -0.50
N ALA A 437 -24.67 16.42 0.08
CA ALA A 437 -25.21 15.22 0.73
C ALA A 437 -25.27 13.97 -0.18
N THR A 438 -25.22 14.16 -1.51
CA THR A 438 -25.18 13.10 -2.52
C THR A 438 -23.77 12.81 -3.01
N GLY A 439 -22.78 13.55 -2.51
CA GLY A 439 -21.37 13.48 -2.89
C GLY A 439 -20.70 12.15 -2.56
N ILE A 440 -19.49 12.01 -3.07
CA ILE A 440 -18.73 10.77 -2.89
C ILE A 440 -18.27 10.59 -1.43
N LEU A 441 -17.93 11.67 -0.74
CA LEU A 441 -17.53 11.62 0.68
C LEU A 441 -18.65 11.04 1.55
N HIS A 442 -19.89 11.50 1.36
CA HIS A 442 -21.04 10.95 2.11
C HIS A 442 -21.36 9.50 1.70
N PHE A 443 -21.09 9.14 0.43
CA PHE A 443 -21.20 7.74 0.02
C PHE A 443 -20.18 6.85 0.75
N TYR A 444 -18.89 7.25 0.85
CA TYR A 444 -17.88 6.52 1.60
C TYR A 444 -18.30 6.36 3.07
N ARG A 445 -18.79 7.40 3.73
CA ARG A 445 -19.28 7.34 5.12
C ARG A 445 -20.41 6.32 5.29
N ARG A 446 -21.39 6.31 4.39
CA ARG A 446 -22.47 5.31 4.42
C ARG A 446 -21.97 3.90 4.15
N LEU A 447 -21.07 3.75 3.19
CA LEU A 447 -20.52 2.45 2.79
C LEU A 447 -19.67 1.83 3.90
N THR A 448 -18.83 2.60 4.56
CA THR A 448 -17.99 2.13 5.68
C THR A 448 -18.83 1.82 6.92
N ALA A 449 -19.83 2.65 7.26
CA ALA A 449 -20.77 2.37 8.33
C ALA A 449 -21.53 1.05 8.07
N TRP A 450 -22.09 0.90 6.86
CA TRP A 450 -22.76 -0.34 6.44
C TRP A 450 -21.82 -1.56 6.51
N ARG A 451 -20.58 -1.45 6.01
CA ARG A 451 -19.58 -2.52 6.06
C ARG A 451 -19.33 -3.01 7.50
N ARG A 452 -19.26 -2.08 8.46
CA ARG A 452 -19.09 -2.40 9.87
C ARG A 452 -20.32 -3.07 10.46
N GLU A 453 -21.53 -2.53 10.20
CA GLU A 453 -22.81 -3.05 10.72
C GLU A 453 -23.12 -4.44 10.15
N SER A 454 -22.96 -4.62 8.86
CA SER A 454 -23.22 -5.89 8.17
C SER A 454 -22.21 -7.00 8.52
N ARG A 455 -21.04 -6.65 9.07
CA ARG A 455 -19.94 -7.59 9.34
C ARG A 455 -19.53 -8.43 8.13
N ILE A 456 -19.79 -7.96 6.90
CA ILE A 456 -19.45 -8.67 5.66
C ILE A 456 -17.95 -8.91 5.55
N ALA A 457 -17.16 -7.99 6.08
CA ALA A 457 -15.70 -8.07 6.12
C ALA A 457 -15.16 -9.27 6.90
N GLU A 458 -15.92 -9.75 7.89
CA GLU A 458 -15.56 -10.89 8.73
C GLU A 458 -15.97 -12.24 8.11
N GLY A 459 -16.65 -12.22 6.97
CA GLY A 459 -17.10 -13.41 6.25
C GLY A 459 -16.01 -14.07 5.41
N GLU A 460 -16.45 -15.01 4.57
CA GLU A 460 -15.64 -15.71 3.58
C GLU A 460 -16.31 -15.59 2.22
N ILE A 461 -15.53 -15.58 1.16
CA ILE A 461 -16.04 -15.65 -0.22
C ILE A 461 -16.39 -17.11 -0.50
N THR A 462 -17.66 -17.40 -0.77
CA THR A 462 -18.16 -18.75 -1.06
C THR A 462 -18.34 -19.03 -2.53
N GLY A 463 -18.32 -17.98 -3.37
CA GLY A 463 -18.40 -18.11 -4.82
C GLY A 463 -18.08 -16.81 -5.54
N VAL A 464 -17.42 -16.96 -6.69
CA VAL A 464 -17.17 -15.87 -7.65
C VAL A 464 -17.53 -16.37 -9.03
N SER A 465 -18.44 -15.66 -9.68
CA SER A 465 -18.88 -15.98 -11.05
C SER A 465 -19.13 -14.71 -11.86
N GLY A 466 -19.33 -14.86 -13.15
CA GLY A 466 -19.65 -13.73 -14.01
C GLY A 466 -20.57 -14.11 -15.17
N THR A 467 -21.39 -13.15 -15.61
CA THR A 467 -22.24 -13.28 -16.80
C THR A 467 -22.22 -11.95 -17.55
N GLY A 468 -21.72 -11.96 -18.79
CA GLY A 468 -21.39 -10.71 -19.49
C GLY A 468 -20.40 -9.91 -18.65
N ASP A 469 -20.70 -8.63 -18.42
CA ASP A 469 -19.87 -7.76 -17.58
C ASP A 469 -20.29 -7.75 -16.10
N VAL A 470 -21.23 -8.61 -15.67
CA VAL A 470 -21.67 -8.65 -14.29
C VAL A 470 -20.87 -9.66 -13.49
N LEU A 471 -20.06 -9.15 -12.56
CA LEU A 471 -19.38 -9.93 -11.53
C LEU A 471 -20.37 -10.22 -10.38
N ARG A 472 -20.48 -11.48 -10.00
CA ARG A 472 -21.24 -11.97 -8.84
C ARG A 472 -20.28 -12.53 -7.80
N VAL A 473 -20.36 -12.01 -6.60
CA VAL A 473 -19.59 -12.50 -5.45
C VAL A 473 -20.56 -12.92 -4.34
N GLU A 474 -20.43 -14.13 -3.90
CA GLU A 474 -21.19 -14.68 -2.76
C GLU A 474 -20.30 -14.71 -1.53
N THR A 475 -20.87 -14.32 -0.39
CA THR A 475 -20.17 -14.33 0.89
C THR A 475 -21.05 -14.95 1.97
N ALA A 476 -20.41 -15.57 2.95
CA ALA A 476 -21.08 -16.10 4.13
C ALA A 476 -20.24 -15.81 5.38
N GLY A 477 -20.88 -15.44 6.48
CA GLY A 477 -20.18 -15.12 7.72
C GLY A 477 -21.10 -14.68 8.84
N PRO A 478 -20.56 -14.03 9.88
CA PRO A 478 -21.33 -13.60 11.05
C PRO A 478 -22.47 -12.64 10.70
N GLY A 479 -22.36 -11.90 9.61
CA GLY A 479 -23.41 -11.01 9.10
C GLY A 479 -24.50 -11.70 8.28
N GLY A 480 -24.42 -13.01 8.08
CA GLY A 480 -25.33 -13.77 7.22
C GLY A 480 -24.72 -14.13 5.86
N ARG A 481 -25.58 -14.48 4.91
CA ARG A 481 -25.20 -14.78 3.53
C ARG A 481 -25.59 -13.61 2.63
N HIS A 482 -24.65 -13.17 1.79
CA HIS A 482 -24.87 -12.06 0.88
C HIS A 482 -24.47 -12.42 -0.55
N VAL A 483 -25.11 -11.78 -1.49
CA VAL A 483 -24.67 -11.71 -2.88
C VAL A 483 -24.41 -10.26 -3.24
N ALA A 484 -23.21 -9.98 -3.75
CA ALA A 484 -22.87 -8.70 -4.34
C ALA A 484 -22.82 -8.86 -5.86
N LEU A 485 -23.51 -7.97 -6.57
CA LEU A 485 -23.49 -7.87 -8.03
C LEU A 485 -22.82 -6.56 -8.42
N HIS A 486 -21.90 -6.62 -9.39
CA HIS A 486 -21.17 -5.47 -9.88
C HIS A 486 -21.16 -5.49 -11.41
N ASN A 487 -21.73 -4.50 -12.03
CA ASN A 487 -21.62 -4.28 -13.47
C ASN A 487 -20.28 -3.58 -13.77
N LEU A 488 -19.31 -4.34 -14.26
CA LEU A 488 -17.98 -3.86 -14.62
C LEU A 488 -17.98 -3.08 -15.95
N GLY A 489 -19.03 -3.27 -16.76
CA GLY A 489 -19.17 -2.67 -18.09
C GLY A 489 -19.75 -1.25 -18.07
N TYR A 490 -19.77 -0.66 -19.26
CA TYR A 490 -20.34 0.67 -19.52
C TYR A 490 -21.72 0.60 -20.18
N GLU A 491 -22.31 -0.58 -20.27
CA GLU A 491 -23.68 -0.80 -20.72
C GLU A 491 -24.55 -1.28 -19.55
N GLN A 492 -25.85 -1.03 -19.64
CA GLN A 492 -26.80 -1.49 -18.63
C GLN A 492 -26.94 -3.01 -18.65
N ALA A 493 -26.97 -3.65 -17.48
CA ALA A 493 -27.21 -5.07 -17.33
C ALA A 493 -28.52 -5.37 -16.60
N ALA A 494 -29.11 -6.54 -16.87
CA ALA A 494 -30.33 -6.95 -16.21
C ALA A 494 -30.05 -7.41 -14.75
N LEU A 495 -30.87 -7.01 -13.81
CA LEU A 495 -30.87 -7.55 -12.46
C LEU A 495 -31.58 -8.92 -12.44
N PRO A 496 -31.01 -9.92 -11.77
CA PRO A 496 -31.70 -11.20 -11.55
C PRO A 496 -33.05 -11.01 -10.86
N LYS A 497 -34.07 -11.73 -11.31
CA LYS A 497 -35.39 -11.71 -10.68
C LYS A 497 -35.34 -12.30 -9.26
N GLY A 498 -36.14 -11.78 -8.35
CA GLY A 498 -36.30 -12.30 -7.00
C GLY A 498 -35.33 -11.72 -5.97
N LEU A 499 -34.46 -10.82 -6.37
CA LEU A 499 -33.71 -10.00 -5.42
C LEU A 499 -34.64 -8.92 -4.88
N GLY A 500 -34.72 -8.79 -3.56
CA GLY A 500 -35.43 -7.71 -2.88
C GLY A 500 -34.73 -6.35 -3.06
N GLU A 501 -34.94 -5.47 -2.09
CA GLU A 501 -34.20 -4.19 -2.02
C GLU A 501 -32.73 -4.47 -1.64
N ALA A 502 -31.81 -3.74 -2.27
CA ALA A 502 -30.39 -3.85 -1.94
C ALA A 502 -30.10 -3.25 -0.56
N LEU A 503 -29.27 -3.93 0.22
CA LEU A 503 -28.81 -3.44 1.54
C LEU A 503 -27.95 -2.17 1.39
N ILE A 504 -27.13 -2.14 0.36
CA ILE A 504 -26.31 -1.02 -0.05
C ILE A 504 -26.12 -1.08 -1.58
N ALA A 505 -26.18 0.06 -2.24
CA ALA A 505 -25.94 0.17 -3.67
C ALA A 505 -25.22 1.48 -4.01
N THR A 506 -24.57 1.52 -5.16
CA THR A 506 -23.89 2.71 -5.67
C THR A 506 -24.86 3.84 -6.03
N GLU A 507 -26.04 3.47 -6.50
CA GLU A 507 -27.15 4.33 -6.90
C GLU A 507 -28.47 3.53 -6.90
N ALA A 508 -29.60 4.15 -7.23
CA ALA A 508 -30.88 3.46 -7.37
C ALA A 508 -30.84 2.39 -8.47
N LEU A 509 -31.30 1.17 -8.15
CA LEU A 509 -31.29 0.01 -9.05
C LEU A 509 -32.72 -0.36 -9.46
N ASP A 510 -33.34 0.40 -10.36
CA ASP A 510 -34.74 0.24 -10.81
C ASP A 510 -34.91 -1.01 -11.72
N GLY A 511 -34.64 -2.21 -11.18
CA GLY A 511 -34.74 -3.48 -11.88
C GLY A 511 -33.59 -3.77 -12.84
N VAL A 512 -32.56 -2.94 -12.84
CA VAL A 512 -31.34 -3.05 -13.68
C VAL A 512 -30.10 -2.69 -12.87
N LEU A 513 -28.96 -3.11 -13.37
CA LEU A 513 -27.64 -2.62 -12.94
C LEU A 513 -27.17 -1.58 -13.95
N PRO A 514 -27.19 -0.29 -13.61
CA PRO A 514 -26.61 0.74 -14.47
C PRO A 514 -25.12 0.48 -14.80
N PRO A 515 -24.55 1.15 -15.80
CA PRO A 515 -23.13 1.08 -16.08
C PRO A 515 -22.29 1.42 -14.85
N ARG A 516 -21.25 0.64 -14.56
CA ARG A 516 -20.35 0.90 -13.45
C ARG A 516 -21.10 1.09 -12.13
N SER A 517 -21.96 0.12 -11.81
CA SER A 517 -22.76 0.12 -10.59
C SER A 517 -22.72 -1.22 -9.87
N GLY A 518 -23.20 -1.25 -8.64
CA GLY A 518 -23.30 -2.47 -7.86
C GLY A 518 -24.27 -2.36 -6.70
N GLY A 519 -24.67 -3.52 -6.19
CA GLY A 519 -25.48 -3.65 -4.99
C GLY A 519 -25.21 -4.95 -4.25
N VAL A 520 -25.66 -5.01 -3.00
CA VAL A 520 -25.54 -6.19 -2.11
C VAL A 520 -26.91 -6.56 -1.60
N TRP A 521 -27.22 -7.85 -1.61
CA TRP A 521 -28.49 -8.43 -1.13
C TRP A 521 -28.23 -9.55 -0.12
N VAL A 522 -29.16 -9.74 0.79
CA VAL A 522 -29.25 -10.96 1.59
C VAL A 522 -29.74 -12.10 0.70
N VAL A 523 -29.15 -13.27 0.88
CA VAL A 523 -29.64 -14.53 0.30
C VAL A 523 -29.90 -15.53 1.42
N GLU A 524 -31.03 -16.27 1.29
CA GLU A 524 -31.44 -17.27 2.27
C GLU A 524 -30.51 -18.51 2.30
#